data_790ca1ae2d5b5d13f21e40bb33f6d9c8
#
_entry.id   790ca1ae2d5b5d13f21e40bb33f6d9c8
#
_cell.length_a   1.000
_cell.length_b   1.000
_cell.length_c   1.000
_cell.angle_alpha   90.00
_cell.angle_beta   90.00
_cell.angle_gamma   90.00
#
_symmetry.space_group_name_H-M   'P 1'
#
loop_
_entity.id
_entity.type
_entity.pdbx_description
1 polymer ?
#
loop_
_entity_poly.entity_id
_entity_poly.type
_entity_poly.pdbx_seq_one_letter_code
_entity_poly.pdbx_strand_id
1 'polypeptide(L)'
;LEKIEFIIPCYNNKYQLKNILYSLLNQSNPNWTAHVISDGEWVEYDDFKIDFERENLFEDKIKFSLIKGPNKDWGHTARNYGLEHATQDWVVMTGSDNYYMPDFVSEFLKNTTNNNFIFCNMVHNEAHYKHYQELKAELTVNNIDMSCFATKKENAQQLRLNKKSYQADWEFVEKYITLFPGGIKHINKILYVHN
;
A
#
# COMPACT_ATOMS: atom_id res chain seq x y z
N LEU A 1 -16.69 -7.13 -10.59
CA LEU A 1 -15.81 -7.74 -9.59
C LEU A 1 -15.03 -6.63 -8.90
N GLU A 2 -15.01 -6.61 -7.55
CA GLU A 2 -14.24 -5.62 -6.78
C GLU A 2 -12.73 -5.76 -7.06
N LYS A 3 -12.02 -4.62 -7.03
CA LYS A 3 -10.58 -4.53 -7.25
C LYS A 3 -9.89 -3.77 -6.13
N ILE A 4 -8.61 -4.09 -5.92
CA ILE A 4 -7.73 -3.39 -4.98
C ILE A 4 -6.77 -2.49 -5.77
N GLU A 5 -6.66 -1.22 -5.38
CA GLU A 5 -5.62 -0.30 -5.85
C GLU A 5 -4.53 -0.14 -4.81
N PHE A 6 -3.28 -0.44 -5.19
CA PHE A 6 -2.10 -0.22 -4.38
C PHE A 6 -1.54 1.18 -4.66
N ILE A 7 -1.48 2.02 -3.64
CA ILE A 7 -0.90 3.36 -3.69
C ILE A 7 0.53 3.28 -3.19
N ILE A 8 1.49 3.48 -4.09
CA ILE A 8 2.92 3.22 -3.85
C ILE A 8 3.72 4.50 -3.98
N PRO A 9 4.07 5.20 -2.89
CA PRO A 9 5.01 6.30 -2.93
C PRO A 9 6.41 5.77 -3.23
N CYS A 10 7.18 6.49 -4.03
CA CYS A 10 8.58 6.17 -4.29
C CYS A 10 9.44 7.42 -4.41
N TYR A 11 10.71 7.31 -4.01
CA TYR A 11 11.73 8.31 -4.23
C TYR A 11 13.12 7.66 -4.16
N ASN A 12 13.88 7.74 -5.26
CA ASN A 12 15.26 7.26 -5.34
C ASN A 12 15.49 5.81 -4.83
N ASN A 13 14.55 4.92 -5.10
CA ASN A 13 14.57 3.53 -4.60
C ASN A 13 14.18 2.50 -5.68
N LYS A 14 14.79 2.62 -6.85
CA LYS A 14 14.54 1.81 -8.07
C LYS A 14 14.42 0.31 -7.80
N TYR A 15 15.35 -0.26 -7.02
CA TYR A 15 15.37 -1.71 -6.80
C TYR A 15 14.24 -2.19 -5.90
N GLN A 16 13.95 -1.44 -4.84
CA GLN A 16 12.85 -1.75 -3.95
C GLN A 16 11.51 -1.64 -4.69
N LEU A 17 11.33 -0.56 -5.46
CA LEU A 17 10.14 -0.38 -6.29
C LEU A 17 9.96 -1.54 -7.28
N LYS A 18 11.04 -2.01 -7.89
CA LYS A 18 11.01 -3.19 -8.77
C LYS A 18 10.51 -4.43 -8.04
N ASN A 19 10.99 -4.67 -6.83
CA ASN A 19 10.62 -5.84 -6.03
C ASN A 19 9.13 -5.85 -5.65
N ILE A 20 8.57 -4.71 -5.18
CA ILE A 20 7.15 -4.66 -4.85
C ILE A 20 6.28 -4.85 -6.09
N LEU A 21 6.63 -4.25 -7.23
CA LEU A 21 5.87 -4.41 -8.47
C LEU A 21 5.87 -5.87 -8.95
N TYR A 22 7.01 -6.57 -8.88
CA TYR A 22 7.04 -8.01 -9.17
C TYR A 22 6.21 -8.84 -8.17
N SER A 23 6.16 -8.45 -6.90
CA SER A 23 5.29 -9.14 -5.95
C SER A 23 3.80 -9.00 -6.29
N LEU A 24 3.41 -7.85 -6.81
CA LEU A 24 2.04 -7.62 -7.29
C LEU A 24 1.74 -8.42 -8.57
N LEU A 25 2.70 -8.54 -9.48
CA LEU A 25 2.53 -9.39 -10.66
C LEU A 25 2.33 -10.86 -10.36
N ASN A 26 2.98 -11.33 -9.31
CA ASN A 26 2.86 -12.70 -8.87
C ASN A 26 1.60 -12.97 -8.03
N GLN A 27 0.67 -12.00 -7.94
CA GLN A 27 -0.60 -12.25 -7.27
C GLN A 27 -1.44 -13.30 -7.98
N SER A 28 -1.94 -14.27 -7.22
CA SER A 28 -2.80 -15.35 -7.72
C SER A 28 -4.16 -14.85 -8.25
N ASN A 29 -4.60 -13.68 -7.79
CA ASN A 29 -5.83 -13.02 -8.25
C ASN A 29 -5.47 -11.74 -9.03
N PRO A 30 -5.91 -11.60 -10.31
CA PRO A 30 -5.55 -10.47 -11.16
C PRO A 30 -6.35 -9.17 -10.88
N ASN A 31 -7.28 -9.16 -9.92
CA ASN A 31 -8.15 -8.01 -9.66
C ASN A 31 -7.47 -6.94 -8.79
N TRP A 32 -6.36 -6.42 -9.28
CA TRP A 32 -5.62 -5.34 -8.66
C TRP A 32 -5.11 -4.34 -9.72
N THR A 33 -4.82 -3.13 -9.26
CA THR A 33 -4.06 -2.10 -9.97
C THR A 33 -3.05 -1.47 -9.03
N ALA A 34 -2.06 -0.77 -9.55
CA ALA A 34 -1.11 0.00 -8.75
C ALA A 34 -0.98 1.43 -9.29
N HIS A 35 -0.91 2.39 -8.39
CA HIS A 35 -0.57 3.76 -8.68
C HIS A 35 0.76 4.08 -8.01
N VAL A 36 1.82 4.15 -8.80
CA VAL A 36 3.17 4.54 -8.37
C VAL A 36 3.27 6.06 -8.42
N ILE A 37 3.58 6.69 -7.30
CA ILE A 37 3.70 8.14 -7.20
C ILE A 37 5.13 8.51 -6.81
N SER A 38 5.86 9.11 -7.75
CA SER A 38 7.19 9.65 -7.47
C SER A 38 7.08 10.95 -6.68
N ASP A 39 7.71 10.99 -5.49
CA ASP A 39 7.79 12.16 -4.63
C ASP A 39 8.95 13.08 -5.04
N GLY A 40 8.85 13.67 -6.22
CA GLY A 40 9.89 14.46 -6.86
C GLY A 40 10.67 13.68 -7.93
N GLU A 41 11.44 14.42 -8.72
CA GLU A 41 12.33 13.87 -9.73
C GLU A 41 13.56 13.21 -9.08
N TRP A 42 14.01 12.10 -9.63
CA TRP A 42 15.25 11.41 -9.26
C TRP A 42 15.89 10.77 -10.50
N VAL A 43 17.22 10.61 -10.47
CA VAL A 43 18.07 10.40 -11.65
C VAL A 43 17.64 9.23 -12.54
N GLU A 44 17.07 8.17 -12.01
CA GLU A 44 16.74 6.96 -12.77
C GLU A 44 15.22 6.75 -12.96
N TYR A 45 14.40 7.76 -12.65
CA TYR A 45 12.93 7.58 -12.67
C TYR A 45 12.39 7.35 -14.08
N ASP A 46 12.82 8.15 -15.04
CA ASP A 46 12.36 8.03 -16.43
C ASP A 46 12.85 6.73 -17.06
N ASP A 47 14.11 6.36 -16.83
CA ASP A 47 14.66 5.09 -17.30
C ASP A 47 13.90 3.90 -16.71
N PHE A 48 13.58 3.94 -15.41
CA PHE A 48 12.82 2.92 -14.74
C PHE A 48 11.42 2.76 -15.34
N LYS A 49 10.72 3.87 -15.56
CA LYS A 49 9.39 3.91 -16.18
C LYS A 49 9.43 3.33 -17.59
N ILE A 50 10.39 3.75 -18.41
CA ILE A 50 10.60 3.26 -19.77
C ILE A 50 10.88 1.75 -19.79
N ASP A 51 11.71 1.25 -18.90
CA ASP A 51 12.00 -0.18 -18.80
C ASP A 51 10.74 -0.99 -18.49
N PHE A 52 9.90 -0.53 -17.57
CA PHE A 52 8.64 -1.16 -17.25
C PHE A 52 7.61 -1.09 -18.39
N GLU A 53 7.52 0.03 -19.09
CA GLU A 53 6.65 0.21 -20.25
C GLU A 53 7.08 -0.68 -21.42
N ARG A 54 8.39 -0.87 -21.65
CA ARG A 54 8.94 -1.73 -22.73
C ARG A 54 8.71 -3.21 -22.49
N GLU A 55 8.70 -3.67 -21.26
CA GLU A 55 8.46 -5.07 -20.92
C GLU A 55 7.00 -5.49 -21.17
N ASN A 56 6.09 -4.56 -21.57
CA ASN A 56 4.65 -4.77 -21.91
C ASN A 56 3.87 -5.59 -20.86
N LEU A 57 4.42 -5.72 -19.65
CA LEU A 57 3.85 -6.57 -18.61
C LEU A 57 2.68 -5.91 -17.90
N PHE A 58 2.41 -4.59 -18.15
CA PHE A 58 1.63 -3.80 -17.19
C PHE A 58 0.70 -2.73 -17.75
N GLU A 59 0.56 -2.58 -19.06
CA GLU A 59 -0.08 -1.41 -19.72
C GLU A 59 -1.41 -0.98 -19.07
N ASP A 60 -2.19 -1.92 -18.56
CA ASP A 60 -3.50 -1.64 -17.96
C ASP A 60 -3.53 -1.68 -16.41
N LYS A 61 -2.42 -2.03 -15.74
CA LYS A 61 -2.41 -2.29 -14.30
C LYS A 61 -1.64 -1.28 -13.49
N ILE A 62 -0.60 -0.66 -14.05
CA ILE A 62 0.28 0.23 -13.30
C ILE A 62 0.26 1.63 -13.90
N LYS A 63 -0.18 2.59 -13.10
CA LYS A 63 -0.15 4.01 -13.41
C LYS A 63 1.02 4.66 -12.71
N PHE A 64 1.73 5.56 -13.40
CA PHE A 64 2.80 6.37 -12.84
C PHE A 64 2.38 7.85 -12.77
N SER A 65 2.72 8.50 -11.66
CA SER A 65 2.55 9.94 -11.48
C SER A 65 3.79 10.55 -10.84
N LEU A 66 4.09 11.78 -11.19
CA LEU A 66 5.15 12.59 -10.58
C LEU A 66 4.50 13.77 -9.87
N ILE A 67 4.85 13.97 -8.61
CA ILE A 67 4.43 15.15 -7.83
C ILE A 67 5.63 16.03 -7.50
N LYS A 68 5.38 17.27 -7.10
CA LYS A 68 6.44 18.16 -6.64
C LYS A 68 7.03 17.63 -5.33
N GLY A 69 8.33 17.41 -5.27
CA GLY A 69 9.05 16.89 -4.12
C GLY A 69 10.56 17.13 -4.17
N PRO A 70 11.35 16.45 -3.32
CA PRO A 70 10.89 15.51 -2.29
C PRO A 70 10.28 16.21 -1.06
N ASN A 71 9.17 15.68 -0.58
CA ASN A 71 8.44 16.28 0.55
C ASN A 71 9.01 15.91 1.93
N LYS A 72 9.83 14.87 2.03
CA LYS A 72 10.50 14.40 3.27
C LYS A 72 9.52 14.11 4.42
N ASP A 73 8.37 13.55 4.09
CA ASP A 73 7.26 13.26 5.00
C ASP A 73 6.87 11.77 5.00
N TRP A 74 7.86 10.88 4.88
CA TRP A 74 7.67 9.42 4.82
C TRP A 74 6.74 8.95 3.68
N GLY A 75 6.57 9.80 2.63
CA GLY A 75 5.70 9.52 1.50
C GLY A 75 4.22 9.84 1.74
N HIS A 76 3.87 10.53 2.81
CA HIS A 76 2.46 10.85 3.12
C HIS A 76 1.83 11.79 2.10
N THR A 77 2.59 12.76 1.55
CA THR A 77 2.09 13.61 0.45
C THR A 77 1.77 12.77 -0.78
N ALA A 78 2.64 11.84 -1.16
CA ALA A 78 2.42 10.97 -2.29
C ALA A 78 1.24 10.01 -2.06
N ARG A 79 1.11 9.42 -0.85
CA ARG A 79 -0.06 8.58 -0.52
C ARG A 79 -1.37 9.38 -0.53
N ASN A 80 -1.39 10.59 0.00
CA ASN A 80 -2.57 11.45 -0.05
C ASN A 80 -2.97 11.80 -1.48
N TYR A 81 -1.98 12.07 -2.35
CA TYR A 81 -2.22 12.28 -3.78
C TYR A 81 -2.81 11.02 -4.43
N GLY A 82 -2.20 9.86 -4.18
CA GLY A 82 -2.69 8.59 -4.71
C GLY A 82 -4.11 8.27 -4.24
N LEU A 83 -4.40 8.49 -2.96
CA LEU A 83 -5.72 8.27 -2.38
C LEU A 83 -6.79 9.18 -3.03
N GLU A 84 -6.46 10.44 -3.26
CA GLU A 84 -7.36 11.39 -3.93
C GLU A 84 -7.71 10.96 -5.37
N HIS A 85 -6.76 10.32 -6.06
CA HIS A 85 -6.90 9.88 -7.45
C HIS A 85 -7.22 8.39 -7.60
N ALA A 86 -7.47 7.68 -6.50
CA ALA A 86 -7.81 6.26 -6.52
C ALA A 86 -9.18 6.02 -7.18
N THR A 87 -9.26 4.95 -7.97
CA THR A 87 -10.43 4.62 -8.79
C THR A 87 -11.09 3.29 -8.44
N GLN A 88 -10.35 2.35 -7.84
CA GLN A 88 -10.87 1.02 -7.55
C GLN A 88 -11.68 1.00 -6.23
N ASP A 89 -12.40 -0.12 -5.97
CA ASP A 89 -13.31 -0.24 -4.82
C ASP A 89 -12.59 -0.21 -3.47
N TRP A 90 -11.38 -0.80 -3.45
CA TRP A 90 -10.54 -0.93 -2.27
C TRP A 90 -9.17 -0.30 -2.50
N VAL A 91 -8.59 0.26 -1.45
CA VAL A 91 -7.25 0.84 -1.48
C VAL A 91 -6.35 0.25 -0.42
N VAL A 92 -5.09 0.05 -0.77
CA VAL A 92 -3.98 -0.27 0.12
C VAL A 92 -2.93 0.82 -0.06
N MET A 93 -2.56 1.50 1.02
CA MET A 93 -1.46 2.45 1.02
C MET A 93 -0.19 1.76 1.50
N THR A 94 0.85 1.71 0.69
CA THR A 94 2.05 0.92 1.00
C THR A 94 3.35 1.72 0.89
N GLY A 95 4.48 1.11 1.19
CA GLY A 95 5.83 1.60 0.87
C GLY A 95 6.40 0.87 -0.34
N SER A 96 7.30 1.51 -1.07
CA SER A 96 7.95 0.92 -2.24
C SER A 96 8.99 -0.16 -1.92
N ASP A 97 9.38 -0.30 -0.66
CA ASP A 97 10.33 -1.26 -0.12
C ASP A 97 9.69 -2.56 0.39
N ASN A 98 8.39 -2.66 0.34
CA ASN A 98 7.61 -3.78 0.86
C ASN A 98 7.43 -4.92 -0.14
N TYR A 99 6.87 -6.05 0.33
CA TYR A 99 6.59 -7.23 -0.49
C TYR A 99 5.26 -7.87 -0.08
N TYR A 100 4.44 -8.25 -1.08
CA TYR A 100 3.17 -8.94 -0.87
C TYR A 100 3.26 -10.42 -1.21
N MET A 101 2.73 -11.28 -0.35
CA MET A 101 2.61 -12.71 -0.64
C MET A 101 1.64 -12.95 -1.79
N PRO A 102 1.81 -14.00 -2.59
CA PRO A 102 1.01 -14.25 -3.80
C PRO A 102 -0.50 -14.30 -3.57
N ASP A 103 -0.95 -14.62 -2.38
CA ASP A 103 -2.37 -14.75 -2.04
C ASP A 103 -2.99 -13.50 -1.38
N PHE A 104 -2.26 -12.39 -1.27
CA PHE A 104 -2.78 -11.18 -0.62
C PHE A 104 -4.09 -10.71 -1.25
N VAL A 105 -4.11 -10.47 -2.56
CA VAL A 105 -5.31 -9.97 -3.26
C VAL A 105 -6.46 -10.97 -3.17
N SER A 106 -6.19 -12.26 -3.36
CA SER A 106 -7.24 -13.28 -3.31
C SER A 106 -7.86 -13.41 -1.92
N GLU A 107 -7.06 -13.38 -0.85
CA GLU A 107 -7.53 -13.47 0.52
C GLU A 107 -8.31 -12.21 0.94
N PHE A 108 -7.86 -11.02 0.53
CA PHE A 108 -8.58 -9.79 0.82
C PHE A 108 -9.93 -9.73 0.12
N LEU A 109 -9.98 -10.02 -1.18
CA LEU A 109 -11.23 -9.97 -1.96
C LEU A 109 -12.26 -11.02 -1.54
N LYS A 110 -11.87 -12.15 -0.97
CA LYS A 110 -12.79 -13.13 -0.35
C LYS A 110 -13.52 -12.58 0.88
N ASN A 111 -12.99 -11.53 1.49
CA ASN A 111 -13.48 -10.99 2.75
C ASN A 111 -14.13 -9.60 2.61
N THR A 112 -14.44 -9.14 1.40
CA THR A 112 -15.03 -7.80 1.16
C THR A 112 -16.51 -7.68 1.55
N THR A 113 -17.24 -8.79 1.54
CA THR A 113 -18.68 -8.79 1.87
C THR A 113 -18.91 -8.37 3.33
N ASN A 114 -19.72 -7.34 3.53
CA ASN A 114 -20.08 -6.76 4.83
C ASN A 114 -18.89 -6.16 5.62
N ASN A 115 -17.71 -6.01 5.00
CA ASN A 115 -16.57 -5.38 5.62
C ASN A 115 -16.21 -4.08 4.88
N ASN A 116 -15.63 -3.13 5.61
CA ASN A 116 -15.11 -1.89 5.07
C ASN A 116 -13.62 -1.67 5.44
N PHE A 117 -13.10 -2.49 6.35
CA PHE A 117 -11.71 -2.53 6.77
C PHE A 117 -11.24 -3.99 6.91
N ILE A 118 -10.17 -4.35 6.22
CA ILE A 118 -9.62 -5.71 6.22
C ILE A 118 -8.13 -5.59 6.49
N PHE A 119 -7.57 -6.39 7.39
CA PHE A 119 -6.14 -6.39 7.68
C PHE A 119 -5.59 -7.80 7.89
N CYS A 120 -4.28 -7.96 7.71
CA CYS A 120 -3.58 -9.24 7.84
C CYS A 120 -2.36 -9.13 8.77
N ASN A 121 -1.81 -10.29 9.13
CA ASN A 121 -0.52 -10.35 9.82
C ASN A 121 0.63 -10.08 8.85
N MET A 122 1.79 -9.75 9.40
CA MET A 122 2.98 -9.40 8.64
C MET A 122 4.23 -10.10 9.17
N VAL A 123 5.25 -10.14 8.34
CA VAL A 123 6.63 -10.28 8.78
C VAL A 123 7.24 -8.88 8.77
N HIS A 124 7.83 -8.47 9.86
CA HIS A 124 8.43 -7.16 10.01
C HIS A 124 9.94 -7.28 10.07
N ASN A 125 10.64 -6.53 9.21
CA ASN A 125 12.08 -6.35 9.31
C ASN A 125 12.34 -5.15 10.21
N GLU A 126 12.50 -5.39 11.49
CA GLU A 126 12.99 -4.34 12.35
C GLU A 126 14.50 -4.13 12.07
N ALA A 127 14.84 -3.07 11.40
CA ALA A 127 16.22 -2.68 11.10
C ALA A 127 17.10 -2.64 12.37
N HIS A 128 16.50 -2.47 13.53
CA HIS A 128 17.14 -2.52 14.83
C HIS A 128 17.50 -3.94 15.32
N TYR A 129 16.76 -4.97 14.89
CA TYR A 129 16.95 -6.35 15.35
C TYR A 129 17.73 -7.24 14.39
N LYS A 130 18.04 -6.77 13.18
CA LYS A 130 18.78 -7.49 12.13
C LYS A 130 18.16 -8.84 11.72
N HIS A 131 16.88 -9.05 11.96
CA HIS A 131 16.17 -10.26 11.54
C HIS A 131 14.67 -9.99 11.40
N TYR A 132 14.03 -10.79 10.57
CA TYR A 132 12.58 -10.75 10.36
C TYR A 132 11.85 -11.42 11.53
N GLN A 133 10.78 -10.77 11.99
CA GLN A 133 9.88 -11.31 13.01
C GLN A 133 8.45 -11.36 12.49
N GLU A 134 7.73 -12.40 12.87
CA GLU A 134 6.28 -12.46 12.65
C GLU A 134 5.59 -11.51 13.63
N LEU A 135 4.74 -10.64 13.09
CA LEU A 135 3.90 -9.76 13.87
C LEU A 135 2.43 -10.07 13.59
N LYS A 136 1.72 -10.49 14.63
CA LYS A 136 0.26 -10.55 14.60
C LYS A 136 -0.28 -9.13 14.67
N ALA A 137 -0.88 -8.68 13.57
CA ALA A 137 -1.43 -7.34 13.52
C ALA A 137 -2.62 -7.17 14.48
N GLU A 138 -2.65 -6.03 15.15
CA GLU A 138 -3.72 -5.62 16.06
C GLU A 138 -4.07 -4.15 15.81
N LEU A 139 -5.33 -3.77 16.02
CA LEU A 139 -5.78 -2.39 15.84
C LEU A 139 -5.36 -1.53 17.06
N THR A 140 -4.06 -1.43 17.25
CA THR A 140 -3.40 -0.63 18.29
C THR A 140 -2.16 0.04 17.74
N VAL A 141 -1.71 1.10 18.37
CA VAL A 141 -0.47 1.80 18.01
C VAL A 141 0.72 0.83 18.03
N ASN A 142 1.59 0.92 17.02
CA ASN A 142 2.77 0.06 16.79
C ASN A 142 2.47 -1.41 16.41
N ASN A 143 1.21 -1.84 16.32
CA ASN A 143 0.85 -3.21 15.93
C ASN A 143 0.07 -3.28 14.60
N ILE A 144 -0.05 -2.17 13.91
CA ILE A 144 -0.65 -2.06 12.59
C ILE A 144 0.27 -1.23 11.68
N ASP A 145 0.45 -1.68 10.46
CA ASP A 145 1.21 -0.97 9.43
C ASP A 145 0.29 -0.59 8.27
N MET A 146 0.58 0.55 7.63
CA MET A 146 -0.19 1.08 6.52
C MET A 146 -0.42 0.06 5.40
N SER A 147 0.54 -0.82 5.18
CA SER A 147 0.56 -1.75 4.05
C SER A 147 -0.14 -3.08 4.35
N CYS A 148 -0.46 -3.38 5.62
CA CYS A 148 -1.09 -4.64 5.99
C CYS A 148 -2.62 -4.59 5.97
N PHE A 149 -3.24 -3.48 5.56
CA PHE A 149 -4.69 -3.35 5.50
C PHE A 149 -5.21 -2.76 4.19
N ALA A 150 -6.44 -3.10 3.87
CA ALA A 150 -7.22 -2.48 2.81
C ALA A 150 -8.48 -1.82 3.38
N THR A 151 -8.87 -0.70 2.80
CA THR A 151 -10.07 0.06 3.17
C THR A 151 -10.94 0.33 1.95
N LYS A 152 -12.25 0.53 2.17
CA LYS A 152 -13.12 1.06 1.11
C LYS A 152 -12.63 2.43 0.66
N LYS A 153 -12.45 2.60 -0.65
CA LYS A 153 -11.95 3.84 -1.26
C LYS A 153 -12.78 5.07 -0.85
N GLU A 154 -14.10 4.98 -0.98
CA GLU A 154 -15.00 6.10 -0.69
C GLU A 154 -14.90 6.62 0.75
N ASN A 155 -14.61 5.75 1.70
CA ASN A 155 -14.39 6.10 3.09
C ASN A 155 -12.99 6.70 3.27
N ALA A 156 -11.98 6.04 2.72
CA ALA A 156 -10.58 6.46 2.84
C ALA A 156 -10.34 7.85 2.20
N GLN A 157 -11.00 8.15 1.10
CA GLN A 157 -10.90 9.46 0.42
C GLN A 157 -11.42 10.64 1.25
N GLN A 158 -12.21 10.38 2.29
CA GLN A 158 -12.66 11.41 3.24
C GLN A 158 -11.59 11.74 4.30
N LEU A 159 -10.52 10.97 4.35
CA LEU A 159 -9.40 11.12 5.29
C LEU A 159 -8.14 11.60 4.59
N ARG A 160 -7.18 12.05 5.42
CA ARG A 160 -5.82 12.38 4.96
C ARG A 160 -4.81 11.91 5.99
N LEU A 161 -3.67 11.43 5.52
CA LEU A 161 -2.51 11.15 6.37
C LEU A 161 -1.93 12.46 6.90
N ASN A 162 -1.58 12.45 8.16
CA ASN A 162 -0.90 13.57 8.81
C ASN A 162 0.57 13.62 8.36
N LYS A 163 0.92 14.60 7.53
CA LYS A 163 2.27 14.78 6.96
C LYS A 163 3.37 15.08 7.99
N LYS A 164 3.00 15.37 9.23
CA LYS A 164 3.93 15.73 10.31
C LYS A 164 4.06 14.63 11.36
N SER A 165 3.34 13.53 11.22
CA SER A 165 3.33 12.44 12.20
C SER A 165 4.00 11.20 11.64
N TYR A 166 4.96 10.65 12.39
CA TYR A 166 5.52 9.33 12.09
C TYR A 166 4.50 8.20 12.34
N GLN A 167 3.51 8.44 13.22
CA GLN A 167 2.42 7.49 13.54
C GLN A 167 1.17 7.72 12.67
N ALA A 168 1.32 8.31 11.48
CA ALA A 168 0.19 8.65 10.60
C ALA A 168 -0.64 7.44 10.17
N ASP A 169 -0.06 6.25 10.13
CA ASP A 169 -0.74 4.99 9.89
C ASP A 169 -1.77 4.67 10.98
N TRP A 170 -1.36 4.70 12.26
CA TRP A 170 -2.27 4.52 13.38
C TRP A 170 -3.33 5.63 13.45
N GLU A 171 -2.93 6.90 13.30
CA GLU A 171 -3.86 8.04 13.30
C GLU A 171 -4.92 7.89 12.20
N PHE A 172 -4.55 7.35 11.03
CA PHE A 172 -5.47 7.07 9.95
C PHE A 172 -6.44 5.94 10.32
N VAL A 173 -5.92 4.82 10.84
CA VAL A 173 -6.73 3.66 11.25
C VAL A 173 -7.73 4.06 12.32
N GLU A 174 -7.29 4.75 13.39
CA GLU A 174 -8.15 5.18 14.48
C GLU A 174 -9.30 6.08 14.00
N LYS A 175 -9.00 7.06 13.13
CA LYS A 175 -10.02 7.90 12.51
C LYS A 175 -10.96 7.09 11.62
N TYR A 176 -10.41 6.18 10.81
CA TYR A 176 -11.19 5.38 9.89
C TYR A 176 -12.22 4.52 10.63
N ILE A 177 -11.80 3.73 11.62
CA ILE A 177 -12.70 2.84 12.38
C ILE A 177 -13.69 3.60 13.24
N THR A 178 -13.35 4.81 13.67
CA THR A 178 -14.26 5.69 14.42
C THR A 178 -15.35 6.29 13.54
N LEU A 179 -15.00 6.77 12.35
CA LEU A 179 -15.94 7.45 11.45
C LEU A 179 -16.77 6.46 10.62
N PHE A 180 -16.23 5.30 10.34
CA PHE A 180 -16.86 4.27 9.52
C PHE A 180 -16.98 2.95 10.29
N PRO A 181 -17.81 2.87 11.35
CA PRO A 181 -17.97 1.68 12.20
C PRO A 181 -18.72 0.58 11.44
N GLY A 182 -18.10 0.05 10.39
CA GLY A 182 -18.61 -1.09 9.61
C GLY A 182 -17.88 -2.38 9.96
N GLY A 183 -18.04 -3.39 9.13
CA GLY A 183 -17.35 -4.65 9.31
C GLY A 183 -15.86 -4.50 9.27
N ILE A 184 -15.19 -5.01 10.29
CA ILE A 184 -13.74 -5.12 10.39
C ILE A 184 -13.35 -6.60 10.33
N LYS A 185 -12.45 -6.96 9.43
CA LYS A 185 -12.02 -8.34 9.24
C LYS A 185 -10.52 -8.48 9.45
N HIS A 186 -10.11 -9.28 10.41
CA HIS A 186 -8.74 -9.77 10.54
C HIS A 186 -8.58 -11.08 9.77
N ILE A 187 -7.64 -11.11 8.84
CA ILE A 187 -7.16 -12.31 8.16
C ILE A 187 -5.95 -12.82 8.93
N ASN A 188 -6.13 -13.88 9.71
CA ASN A 188 -5.06 -14.45 10.54
C ASN A 188 -4.04 -15.24 9.69
N LYS A 189 -3.43 -14.57 8.70
CA LYS A 189 -2.38 -15.08 7.82
C LYS A 189 -1.32 -14.01 7.62
N ILE A 190 -0.07 -14.42 7.43
CA ILE A 190 1.01 -13.56 6.99
C ILE A 190 0.88 -13.38 5.47
N LEU A 191 0.49 -12.19 5.03
CA LEU A 191 0.30 -11.87 3.61
C LEU A 191 1.17 -10.70 3.14
N TYR A 192 1.98 -10.16 4.03
CA TYR A 192 2.78 -8.96 3.79
C TYR A 192 4.11 -9.02 4.53
N VAL A 193 5.17 -8.52 3.89
CA VAL A 193 6.51 -8.34 4.46
C VAL A 193 6.85 -6.86 4.47
N HIS A 194 7.08 -6.33 5.65
CA HIS A 194 7.58 -4.98 5.89
C HIS A 194 9.11 -4.98 5.92
N ASN A 195 9.76 -4.16 5.08
CA ASN A 195 11.21 -3.96 5.04
C ASN A 195 11.63 -2.64 5.68
#